data_f1f77d0fa8e257287e6d37a8dbb0279b
#
_entry.id   f1f77d0fa8e257287e6d37a8dbb0279b
#
_cell.length_a   1.000
_cell.length_b   1.000
_cell.length_c   1.000
_cell.angle_alpha   90.00
_cell.angle_beta   90.00
_cell.angle_gamma   90.00
#
_symmetry.space_group_name_H-M   'P 1'
#
loop_
_entity.id
_entity.type
_entity.pdbx_description
1 polymer ?
#
loop_
_entity_poly.entity_id
_entity_poly.type
_entity_poly.pdbx_seq_one_letter_code
_entity_poly.pdbx_strand_id
1 'polypeptide(L)'
;MHLINKFTLVLLVGIIISCQSGKIEKETNLISVSILPQKYFVERIAGNDFKVNVLIPPGASPATYEPTPMQMKDVAKSIAYFRIGHIPFETVWLNNLVEGAGEIKVVDLSKGIELIKGIEKHGDHVHEGGIDPHIWSSLKSVKIISWNLFQELVKLAPDKKEVYEENYRKFLSELEEMDQFAETSLSHKKGMSFMIFHPALTYLARDYGLHQISVELDGKEPSPAHMKHLVEEANRLEIKQVFVQKQFNVENAKAIVSEINGEVVLIDPLTEDWLNEMKRIINILKD
;
A
#
# COMPACT_ATOMS: atom_id res chain seq x y z
N MET A 1 -70.88 48.02 -34.01
CA MET A 1 -70.62 46.58 -34.16
C MET A 1 -69.14 46.42 -34.23
N HIS A 2 -68.45 46.26 -33.06
CA HIS A 2 -66.98 46.13 -32.94
C HIS A 2 -66.69 44.87 -32.20
N LEU A 3 -66.04 43.93 -32.91
CA LEU A 3 -65.48 42.75 -32.34
C LEU A 3 -64.11 43.09 -31.70
N ILE A 4 -63.97 42.90 -30.41
CA ILE A 4 -62.74 43.04 -29.68
C ILE A 4 -62.10 41.60 -29.62
N ASN A 5 -60.96 41.46 -30.32
CA ASN A 5 -60.15 40.30 -30.37
C ASN A 5 -59.27 40.23 -29.11
N LYS A 6 -59.51 39.30 -28.21
CA LYS A 6 -58.68 39.06 -27.01
C LYS A 6 -57.50 38.19 -27.37
N PHE A 7 -56.35 38.78 -27.51
CA PHE A 7 -55.07 38.05 -27.58
C PHE A 7 -54.71 37.55 -26.17
N THR A 8 -54.82 36.28 -25.96
CA THR A 8 -54.33 35.65 -24.70
C THR A 8 -52.84 35.39 -24.82
N LEU A 9 -52.05 36.20 -24.12
CA LEU A 9 -50.60 36.04 -24.00
C LEU A 9 -50.30 34.88 -22.99
N VAL A 10 -49.93 33.71 -23.51
CA VAL A 10 -49.49 32.59 -22.69
C VAL A 10 -48.03 32.82 -22.32
N LEU A 11 -47.79 33.19 -21.07
CA LEU A 11 -46.45 33.36 -20.49
C LEU A 11 -45.89 31.97 -20.20
N LEU A 12 -44.99 31.47 -21.06
CA LEU A 12 -44.26 30.20 -20.86
C LEU A 12 -43.13 30.46 -19.84
N VAL A 13 -43.38 30.18 -18.54
CA VAL A 13 -42.35 30.19 -17.51
C VAL A 13 -41.50 28.95 -17.68
N GLY A 14 -40.38 29.08 -18.38
CA GLY A 14 -39.35 28.05 -18.46
C GLY A 14 -38.72 27.82 -17.08
N ILE A 15 -39.06 26.72 -16.42
CA ILE A 15 -38.33 26.26 -15.23
C ILE A 15 -36.96 25.78 -15.70
N ILE A 16 -35.96 26.63 -15.58
CA ILE A 16 -34.55 26.25 -15.72
C ILE A 16 -34.21 25.41 -14.47
N ILE A 17 -34.36 24.10 -14.55
CA ILE A 17 -33.78 23.18 -13.57
C ILE A 17 -32.26 23.27 -13.79
N SER A 18 -31.62 24.21 -13.11
CA SER A 18 -30.17 24.22 -12.97
C SER A 18 -29.78 22.93 -12.23
N CYS A 19 -29.21 21.99 -12.95
CA CYS A 19 -28.46 20.92 -12.32
C CYS A 19 -27.26 21.54 -11.59
N GLN A 20 -27.48 22.00 -10.36
CA GLN A 20 -26.39 22.25 -9.44
C GLN A 20 -25.72 20.89 -9.23
N SER A 21 -24.56 20.68 -9.86
CA SER A 21 -23.66 19.63 -9.43
C SER A 21 -23.36 19.91 -7.95
N GLY A 22 -24.02 19.15 -7.07
CA GLY A 22 -23.89 19.34 -5.63
C GLY A 22 -22.41 19.23 -5.27
N LYS A 23 -21.85 20.34 -4.77
CA LYS A 23 -20.48 20.33 -4.24
C LYS A 23 -20.44 19.28 -3.13
N ILE A 24 -19.58 18.26 -3.29
CA ILE A 24 -19.43 17.21 -2.28
C ILE A 24 -18.91 17.89 -1.01
N GLU A 25 -19.67 17.81 0.07
CA GLU A 25 -19.27 18.35 1.36
C GLU A 25 -18.17 17.48 1.96
N LYS A 26 -17.03 18.10 2.33
CA LYS A 26 -15.90 17.43 2.96
C LYS A 26 -16.22 17.14 4.42
N GLU A 27 -15.91 15.92 4.86
CA GLU A 27 -15.91 15.58 6.28
C GLU A 27 -14.60 16.09 6.91
N THR A 28 -14.68 16.98 7.87
CA THR A 28 -13.53 17.72 8.43
C THR A 28 -12.46 16.85 9.08
N ASN A 29 -12.79 15.61 9.41
CA ASN A 29 -11.88 14.64 10.04
C ASN A 29 -11.74 13.33 9.25
N LEU A 30 -12.16 13.27 7.99
CA LEU A 30 -12.00 12.09 7.16
C LEU A 30 -10.74 12.21 6.30
N ILE A 31 -9.87 11.22 6.37
CA ILE A 31 -8.72 11.05 5.47
C ILE A 31 -8.81 9.70 4.77
N SER A 32 -8.25 9.61 3.57
CA SER A 32 -8.18 8.35 2.82
C SER A 32 -6.73 7.88 2.69
N VAL A 33 -6.56 6.56 2.71
CA VAL A 33 -5.29 5.85 2.51
C VAL A 33 -5.50 4.66 1.59
N SER A 34 -4.42 4.16 0.98
CA SER A 34 -4.52 3.02 0.07
C SER A 34 -4.63 1.68 0.80
N ILE A 35 -3.78 1.44 1.81
CA ILE A 35 -3.59 0.14 2.46
C ILE A 35 -3.68 0.24 4.00
N LEU A 36 -4.00 -0.88 4.65
CA LEU A 36 -4.15 -0.97 6.11
C LEU A 36 -2.92 -0.53 6.92
N PRO A 37 -1.66 -0.85 6.54
CA PRO A 37 -0.50 -0.34 7.24
C PRO A 37 -0.48 1.19 7.37
N GLN A 38 -0.95 1.93 6.36
CA GLN A 38 -1.03 3.38 6.44
C GLN A 38 -2.03 3.86 7.50
N LYS A 39 -3.17 3.15 7.66
CA LYS A 39 -4.13 3.44 8.75
C LYS A 39 -3.43 3.28 10.10
N TYR A 40 -2.73 2.17 10.32
CA TYR A 40 -1.94 1.95 11.53
C TYR A 40 -0.96 3.11 11.79
N PHE A 41 -0.19 3.54 10.79
CA PHE A 41 0.77 4.64 10.96
C PHE A 41 0.08 5.96 11.32
N VAL A 42 -1.06 6.26 10.71
CA VAL A 42 -1.87 7.46 11.03
C VAL A 42 -2.35 7.41 12.47
N GLU A 43 -2.93 6.29 12.90
CA GLU A 43 -3.46 6.11 14.26
C GLU A 43 -2.35 6.13 15.33
N ARG A 44 -1.14 5.68 15.01
CA ARG A 44 0.03 5.80 15.91
C ARG A 44 0.41 7.26 16.17
N ILE A 45 0.19 8.16 15.22
CA ILE A 45 0.56 9.59 15.32
C ILE A 45 -0.62 10.43 15.79
N ALA A 46 -1.78 10.30 15.15
CA ALA A 46 -2.94 11.16 15.41
C ALA A 46 -3.97 10.54 16.35
N GLY A 47 -3.77 9.31 16.83
CA GLY A 47 -4.78 8.61 17.64
C GLY A 47 -6.09 8.47 16.86
N ASN A 48 -7.20 8.84 17.48
CA ASN A 48 -8.54 8.75 16.92
C ASN A 48 -9.06 10.10 16.36
N ASP A 49 -8.19 11.10 16.18
CA ASP A 49 -8.61 12.43 15.73
C ASP A 49 -9.12 12.42 14.28
N PHE A 50 -8.71 11.45 13.48
CA PHE A 50 -9.19 11.24 12.12
C PHE A 50 -9.90 9.90 11.96
N LYS A 51 -10.97 9.92 11.20
CA LYS A 51 -11.50 8.72 10.55
C LYS A 51 -10.58 8.35 9.38
N VAL A 52 -10.15 7.10 9.27
CA VAL A 52 -9.30 6.65 8.18
C VAL A 52 -10.07 5.71 7.26
N ASN A 53 -10.34 6.18 6.04
CA ASN A 53 -10.93 5.39 4.97
C ASN A 53 -9.82 4.63 4.23
N VAL A 54 -9.80 3.31 4.35
CA VAL A 54 -8.84 2.43 3.65
C VAL A 54 -9.49 1.91 2.37
N LEU A 55 -8.86 2.18 1.23
CA LEU A 55 -9.44 1.84 -0.06
C LEU A 55 -9.31 0.35 -0.39
N ILE A 56 -8.16 -0.26 -0.15
CA ILE A 56 -7.92 -1.68 -0.44
C ILE A 56 -8.30 -2.48 0.79
N PRO A 57 -9.39 -3.28 0.72
CA PRO A 57 -9.88 -4.03 1.86
C PRO A 57 -8.95 -5.21 2.23
N PRO A 58 -9.06 -5.75 3.46
CA PRO A 58 -8.29 -6.93 3.86
C PRO A 58 -8.45 -8.08 2.86
N GLY A 59 -7.33 -8.72 2.50
CA GLY A 59 -7.30 -9.86 1.59
C GLY A 59 -7.30 -9.50 0.10
N ALA A 60 -7.50 -8.23 -0.28
CA ALA A 60 -7.34 -7.79 -1.66
C ALA A 60 -5.89 -7.45 -1.99
N SER A 61 -5.48 -7.69 -3.25
CA SER A 61 -4.14 -7.37 -3.74
C SER A 61 -4.08 -5.93 -4.26
N PRO A 62 -3.15 -5.08 -3.77
CA PRO A 62 -2.95 -3.72 -4.30
C PRO A 62 -2.57 -3.67 -5.78
N ALA A 63 -2.08 -4.79 -6.33
CA ALA A 63 -1.71 -4.88 -7.74
C ALA A 63 -2.91 -4.96 -8.69
N THR A 64 -4.04 -5.54 -8.23
CA THR A 64 -5.18 -5.86 -9.10
C THR A 64 -6.51 -5.28 -8.61
N TYR A 65 -6.52 -4.61 -7.46
CA TYR A 65 -7.75 -4.08 -6.87
C TYR A 65 -8.30 -2.88 -7.67
N GLU A 66 -9.60 -2.90 -7.90
CA GLU A 66 -10.35 -1.82 -8.53
C GLU A 66 -11.32 -1.18 -7.52
N PRO A 67 -11.33 0.16 -7.37
CA PRO A 67 -12.20 0.82 -6.40
C PRO A 67 -13.66 0.80 -6.85
N THR A 68 -14.55 0.61 -5.91
CA THR A 68 -16.00 0.73 -6.14
C THR A 68 -16.42 2.20 -6.26
N PRO A 69 -17.56 2.51 -6.92
CA PRO A 69 -18.09 3.88 -6.97
C PRO A 69 -18.34 4.49 -5.59
N MET A 70 -18.67 3.67 -4.58
CA MET A 70 -18.84 4.15 -3.20
C MET A 70 -17.52 4.61 -2.60
N GLN A 71 -16.44 3.84 -2.78
CA GLN A 71 -15.11 4.22 -2.30
C GLN A 71 -14.62 5.50 -2.98
N MET A 72 -14.87 5.67 -4.28
CA MET A 72 -14.57 6.92 -4.99
C MET A 72 -15.30 8.11 -4.35
N LYS A 73 -16.58 7.94 -3.99
CA LYS A 73 -17.36 8.96 -3.28
C LYS A 73 -16.80 9.26 -1.89
N ASP A 74 -16.32 8.26 -1.16
CA ASP A 74 -15.76 8.46 0.18
C ASP A 74 -14.39 9.15 0.12
N VAL A 75 -13.57 8.87 -0.90
CA VAL A 75 -12.37 9.67 -1.18
C VAL A 75 -12.74 11.13 -1.44
N ALA A 76 -13.80 11.39 -2.21
CA ALA A 76 -14.26 12.75 -2.51
C ALA A 76 -14.68 13.55 -1.27
N LYS A 77 -15.11 12.89 -0.19
CA LYS A 77 -15.42 13.53 1.10
C LYS A 77 -14.17 13.76 1.97
N SER A 78 -13.06 13.11 1.70
CA SER A 78 -11.84 13.21 2.50
C SER A 78 -11.18 14.58 2.33
N ILE A 79 -10.55 15.08 3.41
CA ILE A 79 -9.76 16.31 3.37
C ILE A 79 -8.37 16.08 2.79
N ALA A 80 -7.83 14.85 2.91
CA ALA A 80 -6.56 14.46 2.33
C ALA A 80 -6.57 12.99 1.93
N TYR A 81 -5.75 12.67 0.93
CA TYR A 81 -5.40 11.33 0.52
C TYR A 81 -3.88 11.12 0.69
N PHE A 82 -3.51 10.17 1.53
CA PHE A 82 -2.11 9.79 1.74
C PHE A 82 -1.79 8.57 0.89
N ARG A 83 -1.01 8.75 -0.17
CA ARG A 83 -0.59 7.65 -1.04
C ARG A 83 0.73 7.05 -0.58
N ILE A 84 0.90 5.74 -0.80
CA ILE A 84 2.18 5.07 -0.54
C ILE A 84 3.22 5.40 -1.63
N GLY A 85 2.74 5.67 -2.85
CA GLY A 85 3.54 6.18 -3.95
C GLY A 85 3.42 5.39 -5.25
N HIS A 86 3.83 4.15 -5.28
CA HIS A 86 4.05 3.43 -6.53
C HIS A 86 3.23 2.14 -6.68
N ILE A 87 2.25 1.88 -5.80
CA ILE A 87 1.38 0.70 -5.97
C ILE A 87 0.51 0.86 -7.22
N PRO A 88 0.30 -0.22 -7.99
CA PRO A 88 -0.48 -0.18 -9.23
C PRO A 88 -1.87 0.45 -9.07
N PHE A 89 -2.56 0.15 -7.96
CA PHE A 89 -3.83 0.79 -7.61
C PHE A 89 -3.75 2.33 -7.68
N GLU A 90 -2.72 2.95 -7.09
CA GLU A 90 -2.58 4.41 -7.08
C GLU A 90 -2.21 4.97 -8.46
N THR A 91 -1.34 4.26 -9.20
CA THR A 91 -0.91 4.73 -10.53
C THR A 91 -2.04 4.69 -11.55
N VAL A 92 -2.94 3.72 -11.44
CA VAL A 92 -4.07 3.53 -12.36
C VAL A 92 -5.28 4.39 -11.97
N TRP A 93 -5.62 4.42 -10.68
CA TRP A 93 -6.91 4.95 -10.23
C TRP A 93 -6.84 6.33 -9.57
N LEU A 94 -5.68 6.74 -9.03
CA LEU A 94 -5.59 7.96 -8.22
C LEU A 94 -6.00 9.23 -8.98
N ASN A 95 -5.60 9.38 -10.24
CA ASN A 95 -5.97 10.54 -11.04
C ASN A 95 -7.50 10.65 -11.19
N ASN A 96 -8.17 9.54 -11.51
CA ASN A 96 -9.63 9.50 -11.63
C ASN A 96 -10.33 9.76 -10.29
N LEU A 97 -9.76 9.24 -9.19
CA LEU A 97 -10.26 9.46 -7.83
C LEU A 97 -10.19 10.94 -7.44
N VAL A 98 -9.09 11.59 -7.76
CA VAL A 98 -8.84 13.00 -7.42
C VAL A 98 -9.64 13.95 -8.31
N GLU A 99 -9.71 13.70 -9.62
CA GLU A 99 -10.52 14.49 -10.56
C GLU A 99 -12.00 14.49 -10.18
N GLY A 100 -12.54 13.31 -9.77
CA GLY A 100 -13.91 13.19 -9.28
C GLY A 100 -14.16 13.78 -7.88
N ALA A 101 -13.09 13.97 -7.09
CA ALA A 101 -13.16 14.42 -5.70
C ALA A 101 -13.13 15.96 -5.52
N GLY A 102 -12.90 16.74 -6.61
CA GLY A 102 -12.60 18.16 -6.51
C GLY A 102 -11.22 18.40 -5.86
N GLU A 103 -11.06 19.50 -5.13
CA GLU A 103 -9.79 19.82 -4.47
C GLU A 103 -9.53 18.94 -3.24
N ILE A 104 -8.97 17.76 -3.43
CA ILE A 104 -8.43 16.94 -2.34
C ILE A 104 -6.90 17.08 -2.28
N LYS A 105 -6.36 17.18 -1.07
CA LYS A 105 -4.91 17.22 -0.87
C LYS A 105 -4.33 15.81 -1.02
N VAL A 106 -3.50 15.59 -2.03
CA VAL A 106 -2.76 14.33 -2.21
C VAL A 106 -1.37 14.48 -1.61
N VAL A 107 -1.01 13.56 -0.72
CA VAL A 107 0.28 13.53 -0.04
C VAL A 107 1.01 12.24 -0.40
N ASP A 108 2.20 12.39 -0.95
CA ASP A 108 3.09 11.28 -1.30
C ASP A 108 3.99 10.95 -0.12
N LEU A 109 3.77 9.78 0.49
CA LEU A 109 4.53 9.31 1.64
C LEU A 109 5.88 8.70 1.27
N SER A 110 6.16 8.42 -0.01
CA SER A 110 7.44 7.87 -0.48
C SER A 110 8.58 8.90 -0.53
N LYS A 111 8.28 10.19 -0.36
CA LYS A 111 9.28 11.25 -0.47
C LYS A 111 10.43 11.05 0.51
N GLY A 112 11.66 11.05 -0.04
CA GLY A 112 12.89 10.87 0.74
C GLY A 112 13.30 9.41 0.94
N ILE A 113 12.52 8.44 0.46
CA ILE A 113 12.89 7.03 0.46
C ILE A 113 13.75 6.73 -0.77
N GLU A 114 14.85 6.01 -0.57
CA GLU A 114 15.61 5.44 -1.67
C GLU A 114 14.83 4.28 -2.30
N LEU A 115 14.25 4.54 -3.47
CA LEU A 115 13.36 3.62 -4.15
C LEU A 115 14.15 2.57 -4.93
N ILE A 116 13.68 1.31 -4.86
CA ILE A 116 14.22 0.19 -5.62
C ILE A 116 13.54 0.18 -6.99
N LYS A 117 14.35 0.21 -8.05
CA LYS A 117 13.88 0.01 -9.42
C LYS A 117 13.75 -1.48 -9.70
N GLY A 118 12.60 -1.89 -10.23
CA GLY A 118 12.42 -3.23 -10.77
C GLY A 118 13.32 -3.47 -11.97
N ILE A 119 13.67 -4.72 -12.21
CA ILE A 119 14.38 -5.14 -13.43
C ILE A 119 13.44 -6.10 -14.16
N GLU A 120 12.93 -5.66 -15.31
CA GLU A 120 12.16 -6.52 -16.20
C GLU A 120 13.11 -7.19 -17.21
N LYS A 121 13.12 -8.52 -17.23
CA LYS A 121 13.89 -9.30 -18.19
C LYS A 121 12.93 -9.91 -19.23
N HIS A 122 13.01 -9.47 -20.46
CA HIS A 122 12.33 -10.09 -21.60
C HIS A 122 13.36 -10.75 -22.53
N GLY A 123 13.62 -12.05 -22.32
CA GLY A 123 14.68 -12.78 -23.02
C GLY A 123 16.06 -12.21 -22.71
N ASP A 124 16.83 -11.86 -23.76
CA ASP A 124 18.17 -11.26 -23.63
C ASP A 124 18.14 -9.74 -23.39
N HIS A 125 16.96 -9.12 -23.38
CA HIS A 125 16.79 -7.68 -23.13
C HIS A 125 16.44 -7.41 -21.68
N VAL A 126 17.22 -6.55 -21.03
CA VAL A 126 16.96 -6.03 -19.69
C VAL A 126 16.43 -4.62 -19.84
N HIS A 127 15.21 -4.38 -19.34
CA HIS A 127 14.61 -3.05 -19.26
C HIS A 127 14.56 -2.59 -17.79
N GLU A 128 14.69 -1.29 -17.56
CA GLU A 128 14.34 -0.75 -16.24
C GLU A 128 12.83 -0.97 -16.06
N GLY A 129 12.46 -1.83 -15.12
CA GLY A 129 11.08 -2.03 -14.69
C GLY A 129 10.57 -0.86 -13.89
N GLY A 130 9.30 -0.92 -13.48
CA GLY A 130 8.70 0.05 -12.58
C GLY A 130 9.42 0.12 -11.22
N ILE A 131 9.02 1.06 -10.39
CA ILE A 131 9.51 1.15 -9.01
C ILE A 131 8.81 0.08 -8.18
N ASP A 132 9.59 -0.68 -7.38
CA ASP A 132 9.02 -1.59 -6.38
C ASP A 132 8.23 -0.78 -5.35
N PRO A 133 6.93 -1.05 -5.18
CA PRO A 133 6.08 -0.23 -4.34
C PRO A 133 6.14 -0.57 -2.84
N HIS A 134 6.76 -1.70 -2.44
CA HIS A 134 6.61 -2.32 -1.11
C HIS A 134 7.43 -1.61 -0.01
N ILE A 135 7.48 -0.27 -0.03
CA ILE A 135 8.24 0.54 0.93
C ILE A 135 7.79 0.35 2.38
N TRP A 136 6.52 -0.03 2.61
CA TRP A 136 6.00 -0.29 3.95
C TRP A 136 6.52 -1.60 4.58
N SER A 137 7.20 -2.46 3.83
CA SER A 137 7.85 -3.66 4.36
C SER A 137 9.23 -3.39 4.97
N SER A 138 9.70 -2.15 4.95
CA SER A 138 10.98 -1.73 5.52
C SER A 138 10.79 -0.84 6.74
N LEU A 139 11.41 -1.21 7.87
CA LEU A 139 11.42 -0.39 9.09
C LEU A 139 12.08 0.98 8.84
N LYS A 140 13.16 1.01 8.05
CA LYS A 140 13.88 2.25 7.69
C LYS A 140 13.00 3.17 6.85
N SER A 141 12.28 2.61 5.86
CA SER A 141 11.34 3.38 5.04
C SER A 141 10.15 3.88 5.85
N VAL A 142 9.62 3.09 6.79
CA VAL A 142 8.47 3.48 7.62
C VAL A 142 8.83 4.61 8.59
N LYS A 143 10.08 4.77 9.03
CA LYS A 143 10.53 5.97 9.76
C LYS A 143 10.33 7.25 8.93
N ILE A 144 10.66 7.20 7.62
CA ILE A 144 10.48 8.31 6.69
C ILE A 144 8.98 8.55 6.41
N ILE A 145 8.21 7.48 6.16
CA ILE A 145 6.75 7.55 6.00
C ILE A 145 6.11 8.23 7.22
N SER A 146 6.50 7.82 8.42
CA SER A 146 5.97 8.36 9.69
C SER A 146 6.29 9.84 9.86
N TRP A 147 7.49 10.27 9.45
CA TRP A 147 7.85 11.69 9.44
C TRP A 147 7.00 12.49 8.46
N ASN A 148 6.83 11.99 7.24
CA ASN A 148 6.00 12.64 6.23
C ASN A 148 4.54 12.76 6.69
N LEU A 149 4.00 11.69 7.29
CA LEU A 149 2.66 11.69 7.90
C LEU A 149 2.55 12.72 9.02
N PHE A 150 3.48 12.72 9.99
CA PHE A 150 3.47 13.66 11.11
C PHE A 150 3.41 15.11 10.61
N GLN A 151 4.27 15.48 9.67
CA GLN A 151 4.29 16.84 9.12
C GLN A 151 2.94 17.25 8.50
N GLU A 152 2.32 16.34 7.77
CA GLU A 152 1.05 16.64 7.10
C GLU A 152 -0.15 16.62 8.06
N LEU A 153 -0.16 15.71 9.05
CA LEU A 153 -1.19 15.69 10.09
C LEU A 153 -1.19 16.96 10.94
N VAL A 154 0.01 17.48 11.28
CA VAL A 154 0.13 18.78 11.98
C VAL A 154 -0.43 19.94 11.12
N LYS A 155 -0.27 19.90 9.78
CA LYS A 155 -0.87 20.93 8.91
C LYS A 155 -2.39 20.83 8.84
N LEU A 156 -2.95 19.62 8.98
CA LEU A 156 -4.40 19.38 9.00
C LEU A 156 -5.04 19.77 10.34
N ALA A 157 -4.31 19.60 11.46
CA ALA A 157 -4.77 19.92 12.81
C ALA A 157 -3.66 20.61 13.61
N PRO A 158 -3.38 21.90 13.38
CA PRO A 158 -2.25 22.62 14.00
C PRO A 158 -2.33 22.73 15.53
N ASP A 159 -3.54 22.74 16.07
CA ASP A 159 -3.83 22.74 17.50
C ASP A 159 -3.43 21.44 18.22
N LYS A 160 -3.23 20.37 17.47
CA LYS A 160 -2.83 19.04 17.97
C LYS A 160 -1.32 18.78 17.87
N LYS A 161 -0.53 19.76 17.42
CA LYS A 161 0.90 19.59 17.12
C LYS A 161 1.68 18.90 18.24
N GLU A 162 1.51 19.35 19.49
CA GLU A 162 2.28 18.83 20.64
C GLU A 162 1.94 17.35 20.91
N VAL A 163 0.67 16.99 20.83
CA VAL A 163 0.20 15.60 21.02
C VAL A 163 0.73 14.70 19.89
N TYR A 164 0.65 15.16 18.64
CA TYR A 164 1.16 14.39 17.50
C TYR A 164 2.68 14.24 17.54
N GLU A 165 3.40 15.26 18.01
CA GLU A 165 4.86 15.19 18.17
C GLU A 165 5.25 14.18 19.24
N GLU A 166 4.56 14.14 20.37
CA GLU A 166 4.79 13.13 21.43
C GLU A 166 4.50 11.72 20.90
N ASN A 167 3.37 11.50 20.23
CA ASN A 167 3.00 10.22 19.67
C ASN A 167 3.98 9.77 18.58
N TYR A 168 4.39 10.69 17.68
CA TYR A 168 5.39 10.42 16.66
C TYR A 168 6.71 9.97 17.28
N ARG A 169 7.19 10.65 18.33
CA ARG A 169 8.43 10.26 19.03
C ARG A 169 8.33 8.86 19.65
N LYS A 170 7.19 8.53 20.26
CA LYS A 170 6.94 7.17 20.80
C LYS A 170 6.98 6.14 19.69
N PHE A 171 6.29 6.40 18.58
CA PHE A 171 6.27 5.47 17.44
C PHE A 171 7.66 5.35 16.81
N LEU A 172 8.39 6.43 16.66
CA LEU A 172 9.77 6.41 16.15
C LEU A 172 10.68 5.57 17.03
N SER A 173 10.58 5.69 18.38
CA SER A 173 11.36 4.85 19.31
C SER A 173 11.07 3.36 19.13
N GLU A 174 9.80 2.98 18.96
CA GLU A 174 9.43 1.57 18.70
C GLU A 174 9.97 1.06 17.36
N LEU A 175 9.97 1.91 16.34
CA LEU A 175 10.57 1.58 15.03
C LEU A 175 12.10 1.44 15.14
N GLU A 176 12.77 2.25 15.95
CA GLU A 176 14.22 2.16 16.19
C GLU A 176 14.57 0.89 16.95
N GLU A 177 13.81 0.55 17.99
CA GLU A 177 13.98 -0.70 18.76
C GLU A 177 13.79 -1.94 17.84
N MET A 178 12.77 -1.89 16.98
CA MET A 178 12.51 -2.98 16.03
C MET A 178 13.60 -3.07 14.94
N ASP A 179 14.11 -1.95 14.45
CA ASP A 179 15.22 -1.91 13.48
C ASP A 179 16.50 -2.50 14.09
N GLN A 180 16.82 -2.13 15.35
CA GLN A 180 17.94 -2.72 16.07
C GLN A 180 17.76 -4.22 16.33
N PHE A 181 16.52 -4.65 16.65
CA PHE A 181 16.18 -6.06 16.78
C PHE A 181 16.40 -6.81 15.46
N ALA A 182 15.95 -6.26 14.33
CA ALA A 182 16.14 -6.85 13.01
C ALA A 182 17.61 -6.93 12.61
N GLU A 183 18.38 -5.84 12.78
CA GLU A 183 19.82 -5.81 12.50
C GLU A 183 20.58 -6.88 13.30
N THR A 184 20.27 -7.02 14.59
CA THR A 184 20.90 -8.02 15.45
C THR A 184 20.50 -9.44 15.06
N SER A 185 19.18 -9.67 14.87
CA SER A 185 18.63 -10.99 14.57
C SER A 185 19.06 -11.53 13.21
N LEU A 186 19.19 -10.65 12.20
CA LEU A 186 19.51 -11.03 10.82
C LEU A 186 20.99 -10.86 10.46
N SER A 187 21.84 -10.41 11.40
CA SER A 187 23.27 -10.14 11.14
C SER A 187 24.02 -11.35 10.60
N HIS A 188 23.72 -12.55 11.10
CA HIS A 188 24.34 -13.80 10.69
C HIS A 188 23.74 -14.39 9.40
N LYS A 189 22.64 -13.80 8.88
CA LYS A 189 21.95 -14.21 7.64
C LYS A 189 22.34 -13.33 6.43
N LYS A 190 23.25 -12.36 6.59
CA LYS A 190 23.69 -11.49 5.48
C LYS A 190 24.20 -12.30 4.30
N GLY A 191 23.68 -12.01 3.10
CA GLY A 191 23.96 -12.75 1.86
C GLY A 191 23.14 -14.04 1.68
N MET A 192 22.31 -14.44 2.66
CA MET A 192 21.41 -15.58 2.51
C MET A 192 20.17 -15.22 1.71
N SER A 193 19.63 -16.22 1.03
CA SER A 193 18.40 -16.08 0.22
C SER A 193 17.20 -16.68 0.95
N PHE A 194 16.03 -16.09 0.72
CA PHE A 194 14.74 -16.67 1.10
C PHE A 194 13.77 -16.62 -0.09
N MET A 195 12.80 -17.52 -0.10
CA MET A 195 11.82 -17.63 -1.18
C MET A 195 10.46 -17.09 -0.74
N ILE A 196 9.83 -16.32 -1.60
CA ILE A 196 8.52 -15.71 -1.35
C ILE A 196 7.67 -15.77 -2.62
N PHE A 197 6.35 -15.94 -2.48
CA PHE A 197 5.47 -16.02 -3.65
C PHE A 197 5.48 -14.70 -4.43
N HIS A 198 4.97 -13.63 -3.84
CA HIS A 198 5.00 -12.27 -4.41
C HIS A 198 6.12 -11.44 -3.74
N PRO A 199 6.94 -10.67 -4.49
CA PRO A 199 8.15 -10.03 -3.96
C PRO A 199 7.89 -8.83 -3.05
N ALA A 200 7.14 -9.01 -1.96
CA ALA A 200 6.72 -7.92 -1.08
C ALA A 200 7.73 -7.53 0.01
N LEU A 201 8.87 -8.23 0.13
CA LEU A 201 9.87 -7.96 1.18
C LEU A 201 11.21 -7.44 0.65
N THR A 202 11.21 -6.88 -0.57
CA THR A 202 12.43 -6.41 -1.26
C THR A 202 13.19 -5.35 -0.45
N TYR A 203 12.46 -4.37 0.13
CA TYR A 203 13.07 -3.32 0.95
C TYR A 203 13.61 -3.86 2.28
N LEU A 204 12.92 -4.81 2.92
CA LEU A 204 13.43 -5.51 4.10
C LEU A 204 14.71 -6.29 3.74
N ALA A 205 14.69 -7.03 2.65
CA ALA A 205 15.85 -7.78 2.18
C ALA A 205 17.06 -6.86 1.94
N ARG A 206 16.87 -5.76 1.21
CA ARG A 206 17.91 -4.74 1.01
C ARG A 206 18.48 -4.21 2.33
N ASP A 207 17.60 -3.86 3.26
CA ASP A 207 17.99 -3.16 4.49
C ASP A 207 18.83 -4.02 5.44
N TYR A 208 18.65 -5.35 5.37
CA TYR A 208 19.38 -6.30 6.24
C TYR A 208 20.30 -7.25 5.47
N GLY A 209 20.54 -6.97 4.17
CA GLY A 209 21.51 -7.71 3.36
C GLY A 209 21.09 -9.12 3.01
N LEU A 210 19.79 -9.38 2.86
CA LEU A 210 19.21 -10.64 2.40
C LEU A 210 18.93 -10.60 0.90
N HIS A 211 18.72 -11.77 0.28
CA HIS A 211 18.30 -11.91 -1.11
C HIS A 211 16.92 -12.54 -1.20
N GLN A 212 15.97 -11.82 -1.79
CA GLN A 212 14.63 -12.32 -2.03
C GLN A 212 14.54 -13.00 -3.40
N ILE A 213 14.00 -14.22 -3.43
CA ILE A 213 13.67 -14.97 -4.65
C ILE A 213 12.17 -15.06 -4.75
N SER A 214 11.58 -14.49 -5.82
CA SER A 214 10.13 -14.56 -6.04
C SER A 214 9.72 -15.81 -6.81
N VAL A 215 8.59 -16.41 -6.39
CA VAL A 215 7.98 -17.54 -7.09
C VAL A 215 7.23 -17.07 -8.33
N GLU A 216 6.46 -16.01 -8.21
CA GLU A 216 5.82 -15.36 -9.37
C GLU A 216 6.85 -14.65 -10.24
N LEU A 217 6.54 -14.54 -11.52
CA LEU A 217 7.33 -13.80 -12.49
C LEU A 217 6.46 -12.71 -13.12
N ASP A 218 6.84 -11.44 -12.93
CA ASP A 218 6.12 -10.25 -13.46
C ASP A 218 4.61 -10.24 -13.12
N GLY A 219 4.27 -10.61 -11.87
CA GLY A 219 2.88 -10.67 -11.40
C GLY A 219 2.06 -11.83 -11.98
N LYS A 220 2.72 -12.81 -12.62
CA LYS A 220 2.09 -14.00 -13.21
C LYS A 220 2.47 -15.27 -12.48
N GLU A 221 1.58 -16.26 -12.53
CA GLU A 221 1.89 -17.60 -12.05
C GLU A 221 3.09 -18.21 -12.80
N PRO A 222 3.96 -18.95 -12.10
CA PRO A 222 5.15 -19.55 -12.70
C PRO A 222 4.79 -20.63 -13.71
N SER A 223 5.52 -20.67 -14.82
CA SER A 223 5.45 -21.80 -15.76
C SER A 223 6.07 -23.08 -15.16
N PRO A 224 5.74 -24.29 -15.66
CA PRO A 224 6.36 -25.54 -15.19
C PRO A 224 7.89 -25.53 -15.27
N ALA A 225 8.47 -24.91 -16.30
CA ALA A 225 9.91 -24.78 -16.45
C ALA A 225 10.51 -23.87 -15.37
N HIS A 226 9.84 -22.76 -15.03
CA HIS A 226 10.25 -21.86 -13.97
C HIS A 226 10.12 -22.53 -12.59
N MET A 227 9.03 -23.28 -12.35
CA MET A 227 8.86 -24.07 -11.12
C MET A 227 10.01 -25.04 -10.89
N LYS A 228 10.43 -25.77 -11.93
CA LYS A 228 11.60 -26.66 -11.86
C LYS A 228 12.86 -25.91 -11.48
N HIS A 229 13.12 -24.75 -12.10
CA HIS A 229 14.27 -23.90 -11.79
C HIS A 229 14.24 -23.43 -10.32
N LEU A 230 13.07 -23.01 -9.81
CA LEU A 230 12.92 -22.59 -8.42
C LEU A 230 13.21 -23.73 -7.43
N VAL A 231 12.78 -24.95 -7.74
CA VAL A 231 13.10 -26.15 -6.92
C VAL A 231 14.60 -26.44 -6.93
N GLU A 232 15.26 -26.39 -8.10
CA GLU A 232 16.71 -26.55 -8.20
C GLU A 232 17.47 -25.48 -7.41
N GLU A 233 17.03 -24.23 -7.49
CA GLU A 233 17.62 -23.11 -6.77
C GLU A 233 17.38 -23.20 -5.25
N ALA A 234 16.17 -23.55 -4.81
CA ALA A 234 15.85 -23.77 -3.41
C ALA A 234 16.72 -24.89 -2.79
N ASN A 235 16.90 -26.00 -3.50
CA ASN A 235 17.78 -27.09 -3.05
C ASN A 235 19.25 -26.65 -2.99
N ARG A 236 19.74 -25.88 -3.97
CA ARG A 236 21.12 -25.36 -4.00
C ARG A 236 21.41 -24.40 -2.85
N LEU A 237 20.40 -23.60 -2.44
CA LEU A 237 20.51 -22.60 -1.38
C LEU A 237 19.99 -23.09 -0.03
N GLU A 238 19.63 -24.39 0.06
CA GLU A 238 19.09 -25.03 1.26
C GLU A 238 17.84 -24.35 1.83
N ILE A 239 17.04 -23.69 0.95
CA ILE A 239 15.79 -23.05 1.33
C ILE A 239 14.75 -24.13 1.66
N LYS A 240 14.12 -24.03 2.83
CA LYS A 240 13.09 -24.94 3.30
C LYS A 240 11.74 -24.27 3.51
N GLN A 241 11.69 -22.95 3.48
CA GLN A 241 10.47 -22.19 3.71
C GLN A 241 10.15 -21.34 2.49
N VAL A 242 8.87 -21.35 2.08
CA VAL A 242 8.34 -20.47 1.05
C VAL A 242 7.28 -19.57 1.67
N PHE A 243 7.57 -18.28 1.73
CA PHE A 243 6.62 -17.29 2.23
C PHE A 243 5.51 -17.04 1.22
N VAL A 244 4.26 -17.02 1.68
CA VAL A 244 3.10 -16.71 0.85
C VAL A 244 2.22 -15.68 1.57
N GLN A 245 1.88 -14.61 0.89
CA GLN A 245 0.95 -13.63 1.42
C GLN A 245 -0.49 -14.15 1.32
N LYS A 246 -1.34 -13.78 2.28
CA LYS A 246 -2.75 -14.21 2.36
C LYS A 246 -3.59 -13.89 1.11
N GLN A 247 -3.15 -12.93 0.29
CA GLN A 247 -3.81 -12.50 -0.94
C GLN A 247 -3.62 -13.47 -2.11
N PHE A 248 -2.70 -14.43 -2.00
CA PHE A 248 -2.31 -15.32 -3.08
C PHE A 248 -2.66 -16.79 -2.81
N ASN A 249 -2.84 -17.55 -3.90
CA ASN A 249 -3.06 -18.98 -3.80
C ASN A 249 -1.79 -19.71 -3.38
N VAL A 250 -1.90 -20.59 -2.41
CA VAL A 250 -0.78 -21.34 -1.85
C VAL A 250 -0.36 -22.57 -2.69
N GLU A 251 -1.14 -22.96 -3.71
CA GLU A 251 -0.93 -24.24 -4.41
C GLU A 251 0.44 -24.34 -5.12
N ASN A 252 0.87 -23.26 -5.79
CA ASN A 252 2.20 -23.23 -6.42
C ASN A 252 3.33 -23.32 -5.37
N ALA A 253 3.16 -22.65 -4.23
CA ALA A 253 4.13 -22.75 -3.13
C ALA A 253 4.15 -24.16 -2.53
N LYS A 254 2.98 -24.81 -2.36
CA LYS A 254 2.90 -26.20 -1.90
C LYS A 254 3.62 -27.17 -2.85
N ALA A 255 3.50 -26.96 -4.17
CA ALA A 255 4.22 -27.78 -5.15
C ALA A 255 5.73 -27.66 -4.98
N ILE A 256 6.26 -26.44 -4.76
CA ILE A 256 7.70 -26.23 -4.52
C ILE A 256 8.13 -26.92 -3.21
N VAL A 257 7.44 -26.65 -2.09
CA VAL A 257 7.86 -27.16 -0.77
C VAL A 257 7.78 -28.69 -0.70
N SER A 258 6.88 -29.34 -1.46
CA SER A 258 6.83 -30.81 -1.54
C SER A 258 8.08 -31.41 -2.16
N GLU A 259 8.70 -30.75 -3.14
CA GLU A 259 9.91 -31.20 -3.82
C GLU A 259 11.20 -30.94 -3.02
N ILE A 260 11.18 -29.93 -2.12
CA ILE A 260 12.34 -29.57 -1.29
C ILE A 260 12.24 -30.06 0.15
N ASN A 261 11.22 -30.86 0.50
CA ASN A 261 10.89 -31.27 1.87
C ASN A 261 10.82 -30.05 2.82
N GLY A 262 10.11 -29.00 2.40
CA GLY A 262 9.97 -27.75 3.10
C GLY A 262 8.55 -27.47 3.59
N GLU A 263 8.27 -26.23 3.96
CA GLU A 263 6.95 -25.78 4.42
C GLU A 263 6.55 -24.43 3.83
N VAL A 264 5.24 -24.20 3.74
CA VAL A 264 4.67 -22.88 3.38
C VAL A 264 4.48 -22.06 4.64
N VAL A 265 4.98 -20.84 4.62
CA VAL A 265 4.84 -19.87 5.71
C VAL A 265 3.92 -18.73 5.27
N LEU A 266 2.73 -18.66 5.86
CA LEU A 266 1.80 -17.57 5.57
C LEU A 266 2.25 -16.29 6.27
N ILE A 267 2.28 -15.16 5.53
CA ILE A 267 2.56 -13.82 6.02
C ILE A 267 1.47 -12.84 5.57
N ASP A 268 1.36 -11.71 6.25
CA ASP A 268 0.42 -10.65 5.88
C ASP A 268 1.02 -9.24 6.04
N PRO A 269 1.93 -8.82 5.15
CA PRO A 269 2.54 -7.49 5.21
C PRO A 269 1.53 -6.32 5.06
N LEU A 270 0.27 -6.64 4.71
CA LEU A 270 -0.84 -5.68 4.58
C LEU A 270 -1.76 -5.65 5.80
N THR A 271 -1.42 -6.35 6.89
CA THR A 271 -2.24 -6.32 8.12
C THR A 271 -2.22 -4.95 8.80
N GLU A 272 -3.31 -4.64 9.52
CA GLU A 272 -3.37 -3.47 10.40
C GLU A 272 -2.43 -3.60 11.60
N ASP A 273 -2.22 -4.82 12.13
CA ASP A 273 -1.22 -5.09 13.17
C ASP A 273 0.20 -5.22 12.60
N TRP A 274 0.61 -4.15 11.90
CA TRP A 274 1.80 -4.15 11.06
C TRP A 274 3.09 -4.42 11.84
N LEU A 275 3.29 -3.78 13.01
CA LEU A 275 4.55 -3.90 13.76
C LEU A 275 4.77 -5.32 14.29
N ASN A 276 3.73 -5.97 14.80
CA ASN A 276 3.80 -7.34 15.27
C ASN A 276 4.04 -8.32 14.12
N GLU A 277 3.43 -8.08 12.97
CA GLU A 277 3.67 -8.93 11.78
C GLU A 277 5.11 -8.78 11.27
N MET A 278 5.66 -7.57 11.22
CA MET A 278 7.06 -7.37 10.85
C MET A 278 8.00 -8.09 11.84
N LYS A 279 7.72 -8.01 13.14
CA LYS A 279 8.47 -8.76 14.15
C LYS A 279 8.39 -10.27 13.93
N ARG A 280 7.21 -10.80 13.59
CA ARG A 280 7.00 -12.22 13.28
C ARG A 280 7.78 -12.66 12.05
N ILE A 281 7.74 -11.85 10.97
CA ILE A 281 8.51 -12.12 9.74
C ILE A 281 10.02 -12.15 10.04
N ILE A 282 10.53 -11.18 10.80
CA ILE A 282 11.95 -11.12 11.18
C ILE A 282 12.34 -12.35 12.00
N ASN A 283 11.50 -12.80 12.95
CA ASN A 283 11.77 -14.00 13.74
C ASN A 283 11.85 -15.26 12.86
N ILE A 284 10.97 -15.39 11.87
CA ILE A 284 11.00 -16.55 10.96
C ILE A 284 12.26 -16.51 10.08
N LEU A 285 12.62 -15.34 9.56
CA LEU A 285 13.84 -15.19 8.75
C LEU A 285 15.14 -15.41 9.54
N LYS A 286 15.11 -15.20 10.85
CA LYS A 286 16.24 -15.43 11.75
C LYS A 286 16.55 -16.92 11.94
N ASP A 287 15.53 -17.78 12.00
CA ASP A 287 15.62 -19.22 12.21
C ASP A 287 15.99 -19.96 10.90
#